data_1121a4c47c57c3344b6953305f4de13d
#
_entry.id   1121a4c47c57c3344b6953305f4de13d
#
_cell.length_a   1.000
_cell.length_b   1.000
_cell.length_c   1.000
_cell.angle_alpha   90.00
_cell.angle_beta   90.00
_cell.angle_gamma   90.00
#
_symmetry.space_group_name_H-M   'P 1'
#
loop_
_entity.id
_entity.type
_entity.pdbx_description
1 polymer ?
#
loop_
_entity_poly.entity_id
_entity_poly.type
_entity_poly.pdbx_seq_one_letter_code
_entity_poly.pdbx_strand_id
1 'polypeptide(L)'
;MPLAYGVSAVMFAVAVTSLLLIRTSGRPPVIQTGLTRLQAVTEGLRYVWKTKIVLGAISLDLVVVMFAGVALLTPVFARDILHVGALGFGLLRASFGVGALAMAVYLSRFPITRNGGTWMLAAVAVFGICTLTFGLSRMAWLSALVLLIGGAADMISVNIRQTLIQLATPDHMRGRVSSVSMLFIGASNELGEAYSGVMVRLLGPVGAAVFGGFGALASTGIWAKMFPDLRKADRLE
;
A
#
# COMPACT_ATOMS: atom_id res chain seq x y z
N MET A 1 -11.83 -1.45 26.18
CA MET A 1 -11.07 -2.61 25.68
C MET A 1 -11.96 -3.80 25.30
N PRO A 2 -12.86 -4.36 26.16
CA PRO A 2 -13.63 -5.56 25.82
C PRO A 2 -14.53 -5.42 24.58
N LEU A 3 -15.11 -4.26 24.35
CA LEU A 3 -15.99 -4.00 23.20
C LEU A 3 -15.24 -4.12 21.85
N ALA A 4 -14.00 -3.61 21.75
CA ALA A 4 -13.19 -3.72 20.54
C ALA A 4 -12.84 -5.18 20.21
N TYR A 5 -12.45 -5.96 21.21
CA TYR A 5 -12.20 -7.40 21.05
C TYR A 5 -13.47 -8.16 20.69
N GLY A 6 -14.62 -7.80 21.28
CA GLY A 6 -15.92 -8.41 20.94
C GLY A 6 -16.29 -8.16 19.48
N VAL A 7 -16.17 -6.93 18.99
CA VAL A 7 -16.44 -6.60 17.57
C VAL A 7 -15.49 -7.37 16.65
N SER A 8 -14.20 -7.40 16.97
CA SER A 8 -13.22 -8.15 16.17
C SER A 8 -13.54 -9.65 16.13
N ALA A 9 -13.90 -10.24 17.27
CA ALA A 9 -14.28 -11.67 17.35
C ALA A 9 -15.52 -11.96 16.48
N VAL A 10 -16.54 -11.09 16.51
CA VAL A 10 -17.73 -11.25 15.66
C VAL A 10 -17.37 -11.15 14.18
N MET A 11 -16.54 -10.19 13.79
CA MET A 11 -16.10 -10.05 12.39
C MET A 11 -15.30 -11.27 11.91
N PHE A 12 -14.42 -11.82 12.76
CA PHE A 12 -13.70 -13.05 12.45
C PHE A 12 -14.66 -14.26 12.33
N ALA A 13 -15.63 -14.38 13.23
CA ALA A 13 -16.63 -15.44 13.16
C ALA A 13 -17.45 -15.37 11.86
N VAL A 14 -17.87 -14.17 11.45
CA VAL A 14 -18.57 -13.95 10.17
C VAL A 14 -17.67 -14.34 9.00
N ALA A 15 -16.40 -13.93 8.99
CA ALA A 15 -15.46 -14.29 7.93
C ALA A 15 -15.25 -15.82 7.84
N VAL A 16 -15.03 -16.50 8.96
CA VAL A 16 -14.87 -17.95 9.01
C VAL A 16 -16.14 -18.65 8.54
N THR A 17 -17.31 -18.21 9.02
CA THR A 17 -18.60 -18.80 8.60
C THR A 17 -18.82 -18.61 7.10
N SER A 18 -18.50 -17.43 6.56
CA SER A 18 -18.59 -17.17 5.11
C SER A 18 -17.68 -18.09 4.30
N LEU A 19 -16.45 -18.35 4.77
CA LEU A 19 -15.53 -19.27 4.13
C LEU A 19 -16.04 -20.72 4.17
N LEU A 20 -16.64 -21.16 5.28
CA LEU A 20 -17.21 -22.51 5.41
C LEU A 20 -18.43 -22.71 4.52
N LEU A 21 -19.16 -21.64 4.19
CA LEU A 21 -20.31 -21.69 3.28
C LEU A 21 -19.91 -21.78 1.80
N ILE A 22 -18.64 -21.55 1.45
CA ILE A 22 -18.15 -21.70 0.08
C ILE A 22 -18.10 -23.19 -0.28
N ARG A 23 -19.03 -23.63 -1.11
CA ARG A 23 -19.15 -25.03 -1.58
C ARG A 23 -18.37 -25.32 -2.86
N THR A 24 -17.77 -24.34 -3.47
CA THR A 24 -16.96 -24.50 -4.69
C THR A 24 -15.59 -25.08 -4.35
N SER A 25 -15.20 -26.15 -5.04
CA SER A 25 -13.85 -26.69 -4.95
C SER A 25 -12.86 -25.66 -5.50
N GLY A 26 -12.21 -24.89 -4.62
CA GLY A 26 -11.17 -23.93 -4.96
C GLY A 26 -9.82 -24.57 -5.29
N ARG A 27 -9.78 -25.86 -5.61
CA ARG A 27 -8.54 -26.51 -6.04
C ARG A 27 -8.17 -26.00 -7.42
N PRO A 28 -7.13 -25.20 -7.57
CA PRO A 28 -6.61 -24.86 -8.89
C PRO A 28 -6.21 -26.16 -9.60
N PRO A 29 -6.35 -26.25 -10.94
CA PRO A 29 -5.81 -27.37 -11.68
C PRO A 29 -4.33 -27.51 -11.29
N VAL A 30 -3.97 -28.70 -10.80
CA VAL A 30 -2.58 -29.01 -10.42
C VAL A 30 -1.78 -29.05 -11.71
N ILE A 31 -1.27 -27.92 -12.14
CA ILE A 31 -0.23 -27.87 -13.15
C ILE A 31 1.01 -28.44 -12.45
N GLN A 32 1.26 -29.73 -12.65
CA GLN A 32 2.47 -30.39 -12.20
C GLN A 32 3.65 -29.79 -12.96
N THR A 33 4.06 -28.60 -12.55
CA THR A 33 5.37 -28.10 -12.91
C THR A 33 6.33 -28.80 -11.96
N GLY A 34 7.15 -29.69 -12.46
CA GLY A 34 8.15 -30.41 -11.65
C GLY A 34 9.20 -29.52 -10.97
N LEU A 35 8.83 -28.27 -10.70
CA LEU A 35 9.65 -27.23 -10.11
C LEU A 35 9.61 -27.34 -8.57
N THR A 36 10.76 -27.24 -7.95
CA THR A 36 10.86 -27.07 -6.51
C THR A 36 10.30 -25.68 -6.08
N ARG A 37 9.91 -25.52 -4.81
CA ARG A 37 9.38 -24.24 -4.28
C ARG A 37 10.36 -23.08 -4.52
N LEU A 38 11.66 -23.32 -4.36
CA LEU A 38 12.72 -22.34 -4.61
C LEU A 38 12.79 -21.95 -6.10
N GLN A 39 12.68 -22.92 -7.00
CA GLN A 39 12.65 -22.66 -8.44
C GLN A 39 11.42 -21.83 -8.85
N ALA A 40 10.27 -22.08 -8.24
CA ALA A 40 9.06 -21.30 -8.50
C ALA A 40 9.22 -19.83 -8.06
N VAL A 41 9.83 -19.55 -6.90
CA VAL A 41 10.13 -18.20 -6.43
C VAL A 41 11.15 -17.51 -7.32
N THR A 42 12.25 -18.18 -7.68
CA THR A 42 13.29 -17.61 -8.55
C THR A 42 12.77 -17.31 -9.95
N GLU A 43 11.85 -18.13 -10.46
CA GLU A 43 11.21 -17.88 -11.74
C GLU A 43 10.26 -16.68 -11.69
N GLY A 44 9.47 -16.54 -10.62
CA GLY A 44 8.65 -15.36 -10.36
C GLY A 44 9.50 -14.08 -10.24
N LEU A 45 10.61 -14.15 -9.50
CA LEU A 45 11.54 -13.03 -9.36
C LEU A 45 12.16 -12.64 -10.71
N ARG A 46 12.61 -13.63 -11.49
CA ARG A 46 13.16 -13.40 -12.84
C ARG A 46 12.13 -12.75 -13.77
N TYR A 47 10.87 -13.16 -13.67
CA TYR A 47 9.77 -12.54 -14.44
C TYR A 47 9.58 -11.07 -14.06
N VAL A 48 9.52 -10.77 -12.76
CA VAL A 48 9.40 -9.39 -12.25
C VAL A 48 10.54 -8.51 -12.78
N TRP A 49 11.79 -8.99 -12.71
CA TRP A 49 12.96 -8.25 -13.22
C TRP A 49 12.92 -8.01 -14.74
N LYS A 50 12.39 -8.93 -15.52
CA LYS A 50 12.29 -8.81 -16.98
C LYS A 50 11.14 -7.91 -17.42
N THR A 51 10.07 -7.84 -16.65
CA THR A 51 8.85 -7.09 -17.01
C THR A 51 8.87 -5.71 -16.38
N LYS A 52 9.34 -4.71 -17.14
CA LYS A 52 9.59 -3.34 -16.65
C LYS A 52 8.37 -2.68 -15.97
N ILE A 53 7.16 -2.95 -16.46
CA ILE A 53 5.92 -2.43 -15.85
C ILE A 53 5.72 -3.01 -14.46
N VAL A 54 5.88 -4.33 -14.30
CA VAL A 54 5.73 -5.02 -13.03
C VAL A 54 6.83 -4.60 -12.05
N LEU A 55 8.08 -4.54 -12.52
CA LEU A 55 9.21 -4.06 -11.73
C LEU A 55 8.99 -2.63 -11.26
N GLY A 56 8.58 -1.73 -12.17
CA GLY A 56 8.33 -0.33 -11.84
C GLY A 56 7.21 -0.17 -10.82
N ALA A 57 6.12 -0.93 -10.95
CA ALA A 57 4.99 -0.87 -10.04
C ALA A 57 5.34 -1.40 -8.63
N ILE A 58 6.02 -2.54 -8.52
CA ILE A 58 6.43 -3.13 -7.24
C ILE A 58 7.52 -2.29 -6.56
N SER A 59 8.53 -1.85 -7.31
CA SER A 59 9.65 -1.09 -6.74
C SER A 59 9.26 0.33 -6.32
N LEU A 60 8.32 0.99 -7.01
CA LEU A 60 7.77 2.27 -6.58
C LEU A 60 7.11 2.13 -5.20
N ASP A 61 6.26 1.12 -5.04
CA ASP A 61 5.59 0.86 -3.77
C ASP A 61 6.60 0.60 -2.64
N LEU A 62 7.58 -0.26 -2.89
CA LEU A 62 8.64 -0.55 -1.92
C LEU A 62 9.32 0.72 -1.42
N VAL A 63 9.72 1.59 -2.34
CA VAL A 63 10.44 2.82 -2.00
C VAL A 63 9.51 3.81 -1.29
N VAL A 64 8.27 3.96 -1.75
CA VAL A 64 7.29 4.88 -1.14
C VAL A 64 6.91 4.43 0.26
N VAL A 65 6.62 3.14 0.47
CA VAL A 65 6.31 2.60 1.80
C VAL A 65 7.49 2.76 2.74
N MET A 66 8.71 2.54 2.25
CA MET A 66 9.92 2.73 3.06
C MET A 66 10.09 4.18 3.51
N PHE A 67 9.89 5.17 2.63
CA PHE A 67 10.06 6.58 2.98
C PHE A 67 8.85 7.16 3.73
N ALA A 68 7.65 6.88 3.28
CA ALA A 68 6.43 7.57 3.71
C ALA A 68 5.53 6.72 4.64
N GLY A 69 6.11 5.85 5.46
CA GLY A 69 5.40 5.02 6.43
C GLY A 69 4.66 5.82 7.52
N VAL A 70 3.67 6.65 7.13
CA VAL A 70 2.90 7.52 8.03
C VAL A 70 2.19 6.73 9.14
N ALA A 71 1.81 5.50 8.85
CA ALA A 71 1.15 4.62 9.83
C ALA A 71 1.99 4.43 11.09
N LEU A 72 3.32 4.42 10.95
CA LEU A 72 4.27 4.24 12.05
C LEU A 72 4.54 5.51 12.84
N LEU A 73 4.41 6.66 12.19
CA LEU A 73 4.57 7.95 12.83
C LEU A 73 3.32 8.37 13.61
N THR A 74 2.14 7.83 13.24
CA THR A 74 0.86 8.20 13.85
C THR A 74 0.81 8.05 15.38
N PRO A 75 1.34 6.98 16.02
CA PRO A 75 1.35 6.87 17.48
C PRO A 75 2.20 7.95 18.15
N VAL A 76 3.37 8.25 17.57
CA VAL A 76 4.29 9.27 18.08
C VAL A 76 3.66 10.66 17.93
N PHE A 77 3.06 10.95 16.78
CA PHE A 77 2.36 12.22 16.55
C PHE A 77 1.16 12.40 17.48
N ALA A 78 0.33 11.37 17.68
CA ALA A 78 -0.82 11.42 18.56
C ALA A 78 -0.42 11.72 20.01
N ARG A 79 0.70 11.13 20.47
CA ARG A 79 1.19 11.30 21.86
C ARG A 79 1.97 12.60 22.05
N ASP A 80 2.97 12.86 21.22
CA ASP A 80 4.02 13.83 21.51
C ASP A 80 3.79 15.19 20.80
N ILE A 81 2.92 15.23 19.79
CA ILE A 81 2.69 16.43 18.98
C ILE A 81 1.26 16.93 19.08
N LEU A 82 0.28 16.05 18.90
CA LEU A 82 -1.14 16.41 18.91
C LEU A 82 -1.78 16.28 20.30
N HIS A 83 -1.16 15.54 21.22
CA HIS A 83 -1.61 15.29 22.59
C HIS A 83 -3.07 14.81 22.69
N VAL A 84 -3.52 13.95 21.74
CA VAL A 84 -4.93 13.57 21.60
C VAL A 84 -5.33 12.32 22.37
N GLY A 85 -4.42 11.69 23.09
CA GLY A 85 -4.69 10.46 23.86
C GLY A 85 -5.04 9.25 22.99
N ALA A 86 -5.48 8.16 23.66
CA ALA A 86 -5.74 6.89 22.99
C ALA A 86 -6.92 6.95 22.00
N LEU A 87 -7.95 7.72 22.33
CA LEU A 87 -9.15 7.85 21.48
C LEU A 87 -8.81 8.65 20.21
N GLY A 88 -8.07 9.75 20.35
CA GLY A 88 -7.61 10.53 19.21
C GLY A 88 -6.67 9.77 18.31
N PHE A 89 -5.76 8.96 18.87
CA PHE A 89 -4.94 8.04 18.08
C PHE A 89 -5.79 7.05 17.28
N GLY A 90 -6.81 6.46 17.92
CA GLY A 90 -7.75 5.56 17.25
C GLY A 90 -8.48 6.23 16.07
N LEU A 91 -8.93 7.48 16.27
CA LEU A 91 -9.60 8.26 15.22
C LEU A 91 -8.66 8.62 14.07
N LEU A 92 -7.43 9.01 14.35
CA LEU A 92 -6.42 9.26 13.30
C LEU A 92 -6.16 8.01 12.46
N ARG A 93 -5.98 6.87 13.12
CA ARG A 93 -5.77 5.60 12.41
C ARG A 93 -7.00 5.15 11.63
N ALA A 94 -8.19 5.34 12.19
CA ALA A 94 -9.45 5.05 11.51
C ALA A 94 -9.67 5.94 10.29
N SER A 95 -9.27 7.23 10.35
CA SER A 95 -9.40 8.17 9.23
C SER A 95 -8.69 7.65 7.96
N PHE A 96 -7.48 7.13 8.10
CA PHE A 96 -6.76 6.52 6.98
C PHE A 96 -7.54 5.32 6.40
N GLY A 97 -7.99 4.41 7.27
CA GLY A 97 -8.78 3.25 6.85
C GLY A 97 -10.11 3.62 6.19
N VAL A 98 -10.80 4.63 6.71
CA VAL A 98 -12.07 5.15 6.13
C VAL A 98 -11.82 5.72 4.74
N GLY A 99 -10.74 6.49 4.55
CA GLY A 99 -10.36 7.01 3.25
C GLY A 99 -10.10 5.91 2.24
N ALA A 100 -9.32 4.89 2.63
CA ALA A 100 -9.02 3.73 1.79
C ALA A 100 -10.31 2.95 1.44
N LEU A 101 -11.17 2.69 2.43
CA LEU A 101 -12.45 1.98 2.21
C LEU A 101 -13.39 2.76 1.29
N ALA A 102 -13.57 4.05 1.52
CA ALA A 102 -14.41 4.90 0.68
C ALA A 102 -13.95 4.89 -0.77
N MET A 103 -12.62 4.99 -0.99
CA MET A 103 -12.05 4.92 -2.32
C MET A 103 -12.17 3.52 -2.94
N ALA A 104 -12.01 2.44 -2.18
CA ALA A 104 -12.23 1.08 -2.66
C ALA A 104 -13.67 0.88 -3.16
N VAL A 105 -14.65 1.36 -2.39
CA VAL A 105 -16.07 1.31 -2.79
C VAL A 105 -16.31 2.17 -4.03
N TYR A 106 -15.71 3.35 -4.12
CA TYR A 106 -15.81 4.20 -5.30
C TYR A 106 -15.25 3.51 -6.55
N LEU A 107 -14.04 2.95 -6.46
CA LEU A 107 -13.37 2.26 -7.57
C LEU A 107 -14.09 0.96 -7.99
N SER A 108 -14.83 0.32 -7.09
CA SER A 108 -15.65 -0.85 -7.45
C SER A 108 -16.82 -0.49 -8.36
N ARG A 109 -17.32 0.76 -8.31
CA ARG A 109 -18.39 1.27 -9.17
C ARG A 109 -17.87 2.02 -10.38
N PHE A 110 -16.73 2.70 -10.24
CA PHE A 110 -16.11 3.54 -11.26
C PHE A 110 -14.63 3.16 -11.42
N PRO A 111 -14.35 2.02 -12.08
CA PRO A 111 -12.97 1.55 -12.24
C PRO A 111 -12.17 2.50 -13.14
N ILE A 112 -10.90 2.68 -12.83
CA ILE A 112 -9.96 3.41 -13.68
C ILE A 112 -9.53 2.47 -14.80
N THR A 113 -10.02 2.70 -16.02
CA THR A 113 -9.75 1.84 -17.19
C THR A 113 -8.66 2.41 -18.10
N ARG A 114 -8.37 3.72 -18.00
CA ARG A 114 -7.39 4.42 -18.83
C ARG A 114 -6.37 5.18 -18.00
N ASN A 115 -5.18 5.37 -18.58
CA ASN A 115 -4.08 6.13 -17.98
C ASN A 115 -3.68 5.62 -16.59
N GLY A 116 -3.73 4.30 -16.38
CA GLY A 116 -3.50 3.69 -15.07
C GLY A 116 -2.16 4.09 -14.45
N GLY A 117 -1.09 4.08 -15.22
CA GLY A 117 0.22 4.48 -14.74
C GLY A 117 0.29 5.94 -14.28
N THR A 118 -0.37 6.85 -15.00
CA THR A 118 -0.43 8.27 -14.62
C THR A 118 -1.24 8.46 -13.34
N TRP A 119 -2.40 7.78 -13.21
CA TRP A 119 -3.20 7.81 -12.00
C TRP A 119 -2.46 7.26 -10.78
N MET A 120 -1.69 6.17 -10.96
CA MET A 120 -0.86 5.59 -9.90
C MET A 120 0.21 6.59 -9.43
N LEU A 121 0.95 7.22 -10.34
CA LEU A 121 1.94 8.23 -10.00
C LEU A 121 1.32 9.46 -9.34
N ALA A 122 0.18 9.94 -9.83
CA ALA A 122 -0.55 11.06 -9.23
C ALA A 122 -1.03 10.72 -7.80
N ALA A 123 -1.56 9.51 -7.59
CA ALA A 123 -1.98 9.03 -6.28
C ALA A 123 -0.80 8.97 -5.30
N VAL A 124 0.35 8.47 -5.72
CA VAL A 124 1.58 8.46 -4.89
C VAL A 124 2.05 9.88 -4.57
N ALA A 125 1.97 10.82 -5.54
CA ALA A 125 2.30 12.21 -5.29
C ALA A 125 1.35 12.85 -4.26
N VAL A 126 0.05 12.61 -4.37
CA VAL A 126 -0.95 13.06 -3.38
C VAL A 126 -0.64 12.46 -2.01
N PHE A 127 -0.32 11.17 -1.94
CA PHE A 127 0.09 10.51 -0.70
C PHE A 127 1.32 11.17 -0.07
N GLY A 128 2.34 11.50 -0.87
CA GLY A 128 3.54 12.21 -0.42
C GLY A 128 3.22 13.61 0.12
N ILE A 129 2.33 14.37 -0.56
CA ILE A 129 1.86 15.69 -0.08
C ILE A 129 1.09 15.52 1.24
N CYS A 130 0.22 14.51 1.35
CA CYS A 130 -0.48 14.21 2.59
C CYS A 130 0.49 13.89 3.73
N THR A 131 1.54 13.12 3.46
CA THR A 131 2.59 12.83 4.45
C THR A 131 3.32 14.08 4.93
N LEU A 132 3.69 14.98 4.02
CA LEU A 132 4.28 16.27 4.35
C LEU A 132 3.35 17.12 5.22
N THR A 133 2.11 17.25 4.78
CA THR A 133 1.10 18.06 5.50
C THR A 133 0.82 17.47 6.88
N PHE A 134 0.74 16.15 7.01
CA PHE A 134 0.64 15.46 8.29
C PHE A 134 1.82 15.78 9.20
N GLY A 135 3.05 15.68 8.67
CA GLY A 135 4.28 15.96 9.41
C GLY A 135 4.38 17.39 9.95
N LEU A 136 3.81 18.35 9.24
CA LEU A 136 3.79 19.76 9.62
C LEU A 136 2.55 20.15 10.46
N SER A 137 1.52 19.29 10.47
CA SER A 137 0.27 19.58 11.17
C SER A 137 0.44 19.57 12.69
N ARG A 138 -0.21 20.55 13.33
CA ARG A 138 -0.35 20.66 14.78
C ARG A 138 -1.81 20.55 15.22
N MET A 139 -2.72 20.29 14.28
CA MET A 139 -4.16 20.28 14.49
C MET A 139 -4.69 18.88 14.22
N ALA A 140 -5.35 18.27 15.22
CA ALA A 140 -5.85 16.89 15.12
C ALA A 140 -6.85 16.69 13.98
N TRP A 141 -7.76 17.66 13.77
CA TRP A 141 -8.74 17.56 12.68
C TRP A 141 -8.09 17.64 11.28
N LEU A 142 -7.07 18.50 11.11
CA LEU A 142 -6.32 18.59 9.86
C LEU A 142 -5.54 17.30 9.60
N SER A 143 -4.88 16.77 10.63
CA SER A 143 -4.18 15.48 10.57
C SER A 143 -5.12 14.35 10.19
N ALA A 144 -6.33 14.29 10.75
CA ALA A 144 -7.33 13.30 10.41
C ALA A 144 -7.81 13.43 8.95
N LEU A 145 -8.08 14.66 8.48
CA LEU A 145 -8.49 14.92 7.10
C LEU A 145 -7.40 14.52 6.11
N VAL A 146 -6.15 14.87 6.39
CA VAL A 146 -5.02 14.54 5.52
C VAL A 146 -4.75 13.04 5.50
N LEU A 147 -4.89 12.34 6.62
CA LEU A 147 -4.81 10.88 6.68
C LEU A 147 -5.93 10.21 5.88
N LEU A 148 -7.15 10.75 5.92
CA LEU A 148 -8.27 10.27 5.12
C LEU A 148 -7.97 10.38 3.62
N ILE A 149 -7.50 11.54 3.17
CA ILE A 149 -7.12 11.77 1.76
C ILE A 149 -5.93 10.86 1.39
N GLY A 150 -4.95 10.73 2.28
CA GLY A 150 -3.80 9.85 2.10
C GLY A 150 -4.20 8.38 1.93
N GLY A 151 -5.13 7.89 2.75
CA GLY A 151 -5.67 6.54 2.62
C GLY A 151 -6.43 6.31 1.32
N ALA A 152 -7.20 7.30 0.86
CA ALA A 152 -7.87 7.26 -0.44
C ALA A 152 -6.85 7.21 -1.60
N ALA A 153 -5.81 8.02 -1.55
CA ALA A 153 -4.73 8.04 -2.54
C ALA A 153 -3.95 6.72 -2.55
N ASP A 154 -3.61 6.19 -1.39
CA ASP A 154 -2.96 4.88 -1.28
C ASP A 154 -3.80 3.77 -1.92
N MET A 155 -5.11 3.74 -1.66
CA MET A 155 -6.01 2.75 -2.25
C MET A 155 -6.06 2.83 -3.78
N ILE A 156 -6.00 4.03 -4.39
CA ILE A 156 -5.88 4.17 -5.84
C ILE A 156 -4.59 3.51 -6.34
N SER A 157 -3.46 3.81 -5.70
CA SER A 157 -2.16 3.26 -6.07
C SER A 157 -2.14 1.73 -5.95
N VAL A 158 -2.64 1.19 -4.84
CA VAL A 158 -2.74 -0.27 -4.59
C VAL A 158 -3.61 -0.95 -5.64
N ASN A 159 -4.79 -0.39 -5.94
CA ASN A 159 -5.73 -0.96 -6.91
C ASN A 159 -5.11 -1.04 -8.31
N ILE A 160 -4.55 0.08 -8.79
CA ILE A 160 -3.93 0.15 -10.12
C ILE A 160 -2.72 -0.78 -10.20
N ARG A 161 -1.87 -0.79 -9.17
CA ARG A 161 -0.70 -1.67 -9.12
C ARG A 161 -1.11 -3.15 -9.22
N GLN A 162 -2.10 -3.58 -8.44
CA GLN A 162 -2.57 -4.96 -8.47
C GLN A 162 -3.16 -5.31 -9.84
N THR A 163 -3.91 -4.42 -10.44
CA THR A 163 -4.46 -4.60 -11.79
C THR A 163 -3.35 -4.71 -12.84
N LEU A 164 -2.38 -3.79 -12.83
CA LEU A 164 -1.24 -3.83 -13.75
C LEU A 164 -0.44 -5.12 -13.63
N ILE A 165 -0.17 -5.58 -12.41
CA ILE A 165 0.55 -6.84 -12.17
C ILE A 165 -0.24 -8.02 -12.74
N GLN A 166 -1.56 -8.06 -12.52
CA GLN A 166 -2.41 -9.14 -13.01
C GLN A 166 -2.50 -9.17 -14.55
N LEU A 167 -2.68 -8.00 -15.18
CA LEU A 167 -2.77 -7.89 -16.64
C LEU A 167 -1.44 -8.17 -17.34
N ALA A 168 -0.33 -7.71 -16.76
CA ALA A 168 0.99 -7.94 -17.32
C ALA A 168 1.49 -9.37 -17.09
N THR A 169 0.82 -10.20 -16.27
CA THR A 169 1.30 -11.53 -15.90
C THR A 169 0.45 -12.63 -16.54
N PRO A 170 1.04 -13.55 -17.33
CA PRO A 170 0.33 -14.72 -17.86
C PRO A 170 -0.26 -15.58 -16.74
N ASP A 171 -1.40 -16.22 -17.00
CA ASP A 171 -2.16 -16.99 -16.01
C ASP A 171 -1.32 -18.02 -15.26
N HIS A 172 -0.44 -18.75 -15.95
CA HIS A 172 0.43 -19.77 -15.35
C HIS A 172 1.52 -19.21 -14.42
N MET A 173 1.78 -17.90 -14.48
CA MET A 173 2.76 -17.19 -13.64
C MET A 173 2.13 -16.35 -12.52
N ARG A 174 0.80 -16.08 -12.56
CA ARG A 174 0.14 -15.17 -11.62
C ARG A 174 0.41 -15.52 -10.16
N GLY A 175 0.29 -16.78 -9.78
CA GLY A 175 0.55 -17.21 -8.41
C GLY A 175 2.00 -16.95 -7.96
N ARG A 176 2.98 -17.18 -8.84
CA ARG A 176 4.41 -16.96 -8.54
C ARG A 176 4.73 -15.47 -8.41
N VAL A 177 4.24 -14.66 -9.34
CA VAL A 177 4.42 -13.19 -9.31
C VAL A 177 3.71 -12.57 -8.11
N SER A 178 2.49 -13.03 -7.77
CA SER A 178 1.77 -12.58 -6.57
C SER A 178 2.52 -12.92 -5.28
N SER A 179 3.09 -14.13 -5.19
CA SER A 179 3.91 -14.50 -4.02
C SER A 179 5.14 -13.62 -3.88
N VAL A 180 5.83 -13.32 -4.99
CA VAL A 180 6.96 -12.38 -5.01
C VAL A 180 6.49 -10.98 -4.59
N SER A 181 5.38 -10.47 -5.13
CA SER A 181 4.82 -9.18 -4.76
C SER A 181 4.50 -9.10 -3.26
N MET A 182 3.91 -10.14 -2.68
CA MET A 182 3.63 -10.20 -1.24
C MET A 182 4.91 -10.18 -0.39
N LEU A 183 5.97 -10.86 -0.83
CA LEU A 183 7.27 -10.81 -0.15
C LEU A 183 7.85 -9.40 -0.17
N PHE A 184 7.77 -8.72 -1.31
CA PHE A 184 8.23 -7.32 -1.41
C PHE A 184 7.41 -6.38 -0.53
N ILE A 185 6.07 -6.52 -0.51
CA ILE A 185 5.19 -5.71 0.36
C ILE A 185 5.53 -5.96 1.83
N GLY A 186 5.67 -7.22 2.26
CA GLY A 186 6.06 -7.55 3.62
C GLY A 186 7.41 -6.97 4.00
N ALA A 187 8.43 -7.19 3.15
CA ALA A 187 9.77 -6.65 3.38
C ALA A 187 9.78 -5.11 3.43
N SER A 188 8.98 -4.45 2.57
CA SER A 188 8.86 -2.98 2.56
C SER A 188 8.29 -2.45 3.87
N ASN A 189 7.27 -3.10 4.41
CA ASN A 189 6.66 -2.71 5.68
C ASN A 189 7.68 -2.83 6.82
N GLU A 190 8.33 -3.99 6.96
CA GLU A 190 9.32 -4.22 8.03
C GLU A 190 10.53 -3.28 7.91
N LEU A 191 11.08 -3.11 6.70
CA LEU A 191 12.18 -2.18 6.46
C LEU A 191 11.75 -0.73 6.67
N GLY A 192 10.53 -0.37 6.27
CA GLY A 192 9.95 0.95 6.49
C GLY A 192 9.78 1.25 7.98
N GLU A 193 9.36 0.26 8.77
CA GLU A 193 9.29 0.37 10.24
C GLU A 193 10.66 0.64 10.85
N ALA A 194 11.63 -0.19 10.53
CA ALA A 194 12.98 -0.02 11.03
C ALA A 194 13.58 1.33 10.62
N TYR A 195 13.43 1.70 9.34
CA TYR A 195 13.88 2.99 8.81
C TYR A 195 13.21 4.18 9.50
N SER A 196 11.88 4.15 9.66
CA SER A 196 11.13 5.22 10.34
C SER A 196 11.58 5.38 11.80
N GLY A 197 11.84 4.27 12.50
CA GLY A 197 12.38 4.31 13.86
C GLY A 197 13.75 5.00 13.93
N VAL A 198 14.65 4.74 12.98
CA VAL A 198 15.94 5.40 12.88
C VAL A 198 15.79 6.88 12.56
N MET A 199 14.92 7.23 11.59
CA MET A 199 14.70 8.62 11.19
C MET A 199 14.09 9.45 12.31
N VAL A 200 13.16 8.89 13.10
CA VAL A 200 12.61 9.56 14.28
C VAL A 200 13.70 9.86 15.32
N ARG A 201 14.64 8.95 15.52
CA ARG A 201 15.76 9.15 16.45
C ARG A 201 16.74 10.24 15.98
N LEU A 202 16.97 10.35 14.67
CA LEU A 202 17.93 11.29 14.08
C LEU A 202 17.35 12.67 13.86
N LEU A 203 16.13 12.76 13.33
CA LEU A 203 15.50 14.01 12.85
C LEU A 203 14.29 14.43 13.68
N GLY A 204 13.91 13.63 14.68
CA GLY A 204 12.66 13.78 15.38
C GLY A 204 11.44 13.37 14.54
N PRO A 205 10.23 13.30 15.15
CA PRO A 205 9.03 12.83 14.45
C PRO A 205 8.65 13.70 13.25
N VAL A 206 8.72 15.02 13.40
CA VAL A 206 8.39 15.98 12.33
C VAL A 206 9.40 15.89 11.19
N GLY A 207 10.70 15.86 11.53
CA GLY A 207 11.76 15.74 10.53
C GLY A 207 11.65 14.42 9.74
N ALA A 208 11.33 13.31 10.41
CA ALA A 208 11.12 12.02 9.79
C ALA A 208 9.93 12.04 8.81
N ALA A 209 8.79 12.64 9.20
CA ALA A 209 7.63 12.77 8.34
C ALA A 209 7.88 13.66 7.11
N VAL A 210 8.54 14.79 7.32
CA VAL A 210 8.90 15.73 6.23
C VAL A 210 9.88 15.07 5.27
N PHE A 211 10.92 14.42 5.78
CA PHE A 211 11.88 13.69 4.95
C PHE A 211 11.19 12.56 4.16
N GLY A 212 10.31 11.81 4.81
CA GLY A 212 9.52 10.73 4.18
C GLY A 212 8.61 11.24 3.07
N GLY A 213 7.90 12.36 3.30
CA GLY A 213 7.03 12.96 2.29
C GLY A 213 7.80 13.50 1.08
N PHE A 214 8.95 14.15 1.29
CA PHE A 214 9.85 14.54 0.20
C PHE A 214 10.42 13.32 -0.53
N GLY A 215 10.79 12.27 0.19
CA GLY A 215 11.24 11.00 -0.37
C GLY A 215 10.19 10.38 -1.30
N ALA A 216 8.92 10.36 -0.90
CA ALA A 216 7.82 9.86 -1.73
C ALA A 216 7.63 10.70 -2.99
N LEU A 217 7.67 12.04 -2.89
CA LEU A 217 7.54 12.93 -4.04
C LEU A 217 8.73 12.80 -5.01
N ALA A 218 9.94 12.75 -4.47
CA ALA A 218 11.16 12.56 -5.27
C ALA A 218 11.12 11.21 -5.99
N SER A 219 10.73 10.14 -5.29
CA SER A 219 10.55 8.81 -5.86
C SER A 219 9.53 8.82 -7.00
N THR A 220 8.39 9.49 -6.83
CA THR A 220 7.39 9.63 -7.89
C THR A 220 7.98 10.29 -9.14
N GLY A 221 8.73 11.38 -8.99
CA GLY A 221 9.39 12.07 -10.10
C GLY A 221 10.47 11.22 -10.79
N ILE A 222 11.27 10.50 -10.01
CA ILE A 222 12.31 9.60 -10.51
C ILE A 222 11.67 8.44 -11.29
N TRP A 223 10.65 7.77 -10.72
CA TRP A 223 9.97 6.64 -11.38
C TRP A 223 9.22 7.07 -12.64
N ALA A 224 8.61 8.25 -12.65
CA ALA A 224 7.98 8.79 -13.86
C ALA A 224 8.97 8.95 -15.04
N LYS A 225 10.26 9.17 -14.73
CA LYS A 225 11.34 9.27 -15.75
C LYS A 225 11.97 7.92 -16.06
N MET A 226 12.22 7.09 -15.04
CA MET A 226 12.92 5.80 -15.18
C MET A 226 12.04 4.72 -15.83
N PHE A 227 10.73 4.78 -15.59
CA PHE A 227 9.76 3.79 -16.10
C PHE A 227 8.72 4.44 -17.02
N PRO A 228 9.13 4.87 -18.23
CA PRO A 228 8.18 5.45 -19.20
C PRO A 228 7.08 4.47 -19.61
N ASP A 229 7.36 3.16 -19.60
CA ASP A 229 6.39 2.10 -19.89
C ASP A 229 5.28 2.08 -18.84
N LEU A 230 5.62 2.30 -17.55
CA LEU A 230 4.63 2.42 -16.49
C LEU A 230 3.74 3.66 -16.69
N ARG A 231 4.33 4.80 -17.03
CA ARG A 231 3.57 6.04 -17.28
C ARG A 231 2.67 5.92 -18.50
N LYS A 232 3.09 5.16 -19.52
CA LYS A 232 2.35 4.92 -20.76
C LYS A 232 1.40 3.74 -20.67
N ALA A 233 1.28 3.06 -19.53
CA ALA A 233 0.31 2.01 -19.30
C ALA A 233 -1.10 2.60 -19.34
N ASP A 234 -1.68 2.63 -20.55
CA ASP A 234 -2.90 3.38 -20.87
C ASP A 234 -4.15 2.55 -20.57
N ARG A 235 -4.13 1.25 -20.88
CA ARG A 235 -5.30 0.37 -20.74
C ARG A 235 -5.14 -0.57 -19.58
N LEU A 236 -6.15 -0.60 -18.73
CA LEU A 236 -6.32 -1.53 -17.60
C LEU A 236 -7.42 -2.57 -17.89
N GLU A 237 -7.69 -2.78 -19.20
CA GLU A 237 -8.60 -3.80 -19.71
C GLU A 237 -7.86 -4.79 -20.60
#